data_7c0c9f4f9af0b0ca9a554f0b947d82f1
#
_entry.id   7c0c9f4f9af0b0ca9a554f0b947d82f1
#
_cell.length_a   1.000
_cell.length_b   1.000
_cell.length_c   1.000
_cell.angle_alpha   90.00
_cell.angle_beta   90.00
_cell.angle_gamma   90.00
#
_symmetry.space_group_name_H-M   'P 1'
#
loop_
_entity.id
_entity.type
_entity.pdbx_description
1 polymer ?
#
loop_
_entity_poly.entity_id
_entity_poly.type
_entity_poly.pdbx_seq_one_letter_code
_entity_poly.pdbx_strand_id
1 'polypeptide(L)'
;MMFLNLIKKISLIALMLIVTNCRQSVIPTEEDLAGYGWILYEAGEYQEAREWFYDAVAKDSSYADGYNGIGWCFGKLRQADSAAVYFHVSQTKPFDTYDTPDLDLDLYAGLTFAYSGMNIDSLVREYSTYVLVDRPELGPWYFSHDLKINHLDVKLELALADFNMGYFTSCRDNLQSIYNDSYYQSFPSNIVKALTMNVETLSGRAELAQLLQSLQQTLKNI
;
A
#
# COMPACT_ATOMS: atom_id res chain seq x y z
N MET A 1 60.65 17.26 35.66
CA MET A 1 60.28 16.90 34.28
C MET A 1 59.42 15.63 34.23
N MET A 2 59.69 14.60 35.00
CA MET A 2 58.95 13.31 35.02
C MET A 2 57.51 13.46 35.55
N PHE A 3 57.26 14.29 36.58
CA PHE A 3 55.96 14.52 37.19
C PHE A 3 54.97 15.22 36.23
N LEU A 4 55.46 16.16 35.43
CA LEU A 4 54.64 16.88 34.47
C LEU A 4 54.15 15.97 33.30
N ASN A 5 54.97 14.99 32.90
CA ASN A 5 54.63 14.02 31.89
C ASN A 5 53.63 12.97 32.40
N LEU A 6 53.65 12.66 33.70
CA LEU A 6 52.68 11.75 34.31
C LEU A 6 51.27 12.40 34.38
N ILE A 7 51.20 13.66 34.77
CA ILE A 7 49.95 14.44 34.81
C ILE A 7 49.31 14.56 33.40
N LYS A 8 50.13 14.82 32.37
CA LYS A 8 49.63 14.90 30.98
C LYS A 8 49.10 13.54 30.52
N LYS A 9 49.71 12.43 30.84
CA LYS A 9 49.21 11.08 30.48
C LYS A 9 47.93 10.74 31.22
N ILE A 10 47.80 11.07 32.51
CA ILE A 10 46.56 10.87 33.29
C ILE A 10 45.45 11.72 32.75
N SER A 11 45.70 12.98 32.39
CA SER A 11 44.71 13.89 31.76
C SER A 11 44.24 13.39 30.41
N LEU A 12 45.15 12.81 29.61
CA LEU A 12 44.82 12.25 28.30
C LEU A 12 43.95 10.99 28.41
N ILE A 13 44.25 10.13 29.39
CA ILE A 13 43.46 8.93 29.67
C ILE A 13 42.07 9.29 30.23
N ALA A 14 41.99 10.27 31.13
CA ALA A 14 40.73 10.77 31.65
C ALA A 14 39.86 11.40 30.53
N LEU A 15 40.48 12.13 29.61
CA LEU A 15 39.77 12.70 28.43
C LEU A 15 39.28 11.60 27.48
N MET A 16 40.05 10.54 27.26
CA MET A 16 39.62 9.38 26.45
C MET A 16 38.44 8.65 27.08
N LEU A 17 38.42 8.49 28.42
CA LEU A 17 37.35 7.82 29.15
C LEU A 17 36.02 8.62 29.10
N ILE A 18 36.09 9.96 29.01
CA ILE A 18 34.92 10.82 28.90
C ILE A 18 34.27 10.70 27.50
N VAL A 19 35.08 10.53 26.44
CA VAL A 19 34.57 10.44 25.06
C VAL A 19 33.91 9.07 24.77
N THR A 20 34.28 8.02 25.51
CA THR A 20 33.71 6.68 25.31
C THR A 20 32.34 6.49 25.97
N ASN A 21 31.91 7.40 26.87
CA ASN A 21 30.71 7.23 27.66
C ASN A 21 29.45 7.89 27.06
N CYS A 22 29.52 8.46 25.84
CA CYS A 22 28.42 9.11 25.15
C CYS A 22 27.79 8.26 24.03
N ARG A 23 27.73 6.93 24.20
CA ARG A 23 26.79 6.12 23.41
C ARG A 23 25.47 6.08 24.16
N GLN A 24 24.63 7.09 23.98
CA GLN A 24 23.21 6.90 24.21
C GLN A 24 22.76 5.75 23.29
N SER A 25 22.31 4.66 23.87
CA SER A 25 21.58 3.63 23.12
C SER A 25 20.28 4.29 22.67
N VAL A 26 20.21 4.64 21.40
CA VAL A 26 18.95 5.05 20.80
C VAL A 26 18.05 3.82 20.82
N ILE A 27 16.99 3.86 21.60
CA ILE A 27 15.94 2.84 21.59
C ILE A 27 15.02 3.24 20.44
N PRO A 28 14.90 2.41 19.37
CA PRO A 28 14.05 2.76 18.25
C PRO A 28 12.59 2.89 18.69
N THR A 29 11.88 3.82 18.10
CA THR A 29 10.43 4.00 18.28
C THR A 29 9.66 2.98 17.42
N GLU A 30 8.35 2.89 17.58
CA GLU A 30 7.47 2.11 16.71
C GLU A 30 7.53 2.60 15.26
N GLU A 31 7.63 3.94 15.06
CA GLU A 31 7.80 4.55 13.74
C GLU A 31 9.15 4.18 13.12
N ASP A 32 10.24 4.17 13.92
CA ASP A 32 11.57 3.76 13.42
C ASP A 32 11.55 2.31 12.93
N LEU A 33 10.89 1.41 13.69
CA LEU A 33 10.75 0.00 13.34
C LEU A 33 9.90 -0.19 12.08
N ALA A 34 8.75 0.49 12.01
CA ALA A 34 7.87 0.44 10.83
C ALA A 34 8.54 1.08 9.62
N GLY A 35 9.25 2.20 9.78
CA GLY A 35 10.01 2.84 8.71
C GLY A 35 11.05 1.89 8.09
N TYR A 36 11.73 1.07 8.92
CA TYR A 36 12.62 0.05 8.39
C TYR A 36 11.85 -1.10 7.72
N GLY A 37 10.69 -1.47 8.25
CA GLY A 37 9.77 -2.41 7.61
C GLY A 37 9.36 -1.96 6.21
N TRP A 38 9.02 -0.68 6.03
CA TRP A 38 8.68 -0.12 4.72
C TRP A 38 9.87 -0.14 3.74
N ILE A 39 11.09 0.16 4.19
CA ILE A 39 12.30 0.05 3.35
C ILE A 39 12.46 -1.38 2.82
N LEU A 40 12.27 -2.39 3.65
CA LEU A 40 12.36 -3.80 3.24
C LEU A 40 11.20 -4.20 2.32
N TYR A 41 9.99 -3.68 2.57
CA TYR A 41 8.84 -3.89 1.70
C TYR A 41 9.09 -3.36 0.28
N GLU A 42 9.62 -2.15 0.16
CA GLU A 42 9.99 -1.52 -1.11
C GLU A 42 11.12 -2.29 -1.82
N ALA A 43 12.01 -2.94 -1.06
CA ALA A 43 13.03 -3.83 -1.59
C ALA A 43 12.49 -5.22 -2.02
N GLY A 44 11.22 -5.54 -1.73
CA GLY A 44 10.60 -6.83 -2.03
C GLY A 44 10.82 -7.92 -0.98
N GLU A 45 11.46 -7.58 0.14
CA GLU A 45 11.78 -8.50 1.25
C GLU A 45 10.58 -8.63 2.23
N TYR A 46 9.42 -9.04 1.69
CA TYR A 46 8.14 -8.97 2.39
C TYR A 46 8.05 -9.79 3.68
N GLN A 47 8.78 -10.91 3.78
CA GLN A 47 8.80 -11.72 4.99
C GLN A 47 9.56 -11.01 6.11
N GLU A 48 10.73 -10.43 5.81
CA GLU A 48 11.54 -9.70 6.77
C GLU A 48 10.87 -8.38 7.15
N ALA A 49 10.30 -7.65 6.18
CA ALA A 49 9.51 -6.45 6.41
C ALA A 49 8.41 -6.68 7.45
N ARG A 50 7.67 -7.80 7.30
CA ARG A 50 6.59 -8.16 8.22
C ARG A 50 7.08 -8.35 9.67
N GLU A 51 8.24 -8.94 9.89
CA GLU A 51 8.79 -9.10 11.25
C GLU A 51 9.09 -7.74 11.89
N TRP A 52 9.60 -6.77 11.13
CA TRP A 52 9.79 -5.40 11.61
C TRP A 52 8.49 -4.69 11.96
N PHE A 53 7.44 -4.89 11.17
CA PHE A 53 6.11 -4.39 11.52
C PHE A 53 5.54 -5.08 12.76
N TYR A 54 5.80 -6.38 12.97
CA TYR A 54 5.44 -7.05 14.21
C TYR A 54 6.18 -6.46 15.42
N ASP A 55 7.46 -6.12 15.29
CA ASP A 55 8.20 -5.46 16.35
C ASP A 55 7.63 -4.06 16.65
N ALA A 56 7.22 -3.32 15.62
CA ALA A 56 6.57 -2.01 15.79
C ALA A 56 5.27 -2.12 16.58
N VAL A 57 4.36 -3.04 16.22
CA VAL A 57 3.09 -3.23 16.95
C VAL A 57 3.26 -3.92 18.30
N ALA A 58 4.33 -4.66 18.52
CA ALA A 58 4.69 -5.20 19.84
C ALA A 58 5.17 -4.09 20.77
N LYS A 59 5.80 -3.06 20.23
CA LYS A 59 6.26 -1.89 20.98
C LYS A 59 5.10 -0.96 21.31
N ASP A 60 4.24 -0.65 20.33
CA ASP A 60 2.98 0.05 20.54
C ASP A 60 1.83 -0.66 19.80
N SER A 61 0.98 -1.34 20.57
CA SER A 61 -0.18 -2.05 20.03
C SER A 61 -1.30 -1.15 19.50
N SER A 62 -1.18 0.17 19.64
CA SER A 62 -2.09 1.16 19.04
C SER A 62 -1.59 1.72 17.72
N TYR A 63 -0.37 1.38 17.30
CA TYR A 63 0.26 1.93 16.11
C TYR A 63 -0.36 1.37 14.82
N ALA A 64 -1.25 2.13 14.22
CA ALA A 64 -2.08 1.72 13.07
C ALA A 64 -1.25 1.33 11.84
N ASP A 65 -0.21 2.12 11.49
CA ASP A 65 0.60 1.89 10.29
C ASP A 65 1.41 0.58 10.37
N GLY A 66 1.80 0.15 11.57
CA GLY A 66 2.42 -1.17 11.76
C GLY A 66 1.50 -2.31 11.32
N TYR A 67 0.20 -2.27 11.67
CA TYR A 67 -0.78 -3.25 11.19
C TYR A 67 -1.05 -3.13 9.70
N ASN A 68 -1.06 -1.90 9.15
CA ASN A 68 -1.13 -1.63 7.71
C ASN A 68 0.01 -2.35 6.97
N GLY A 69 1.26 -2.14 7.41
CA GLY A 69 2.44 -2.80 6.84
C GLY A 69 2.38 -4.33 6.88
N ILE A 70 1.90 -4.92 8.01
CA ILE A 70 1.67 -6.37 8.10
C ILE A 70 0.66 -6.82 7.05
N GLY A 71 -0.46 -6.09 6.89
CA GLY A 71 -1.49 -6.40 5.91
C GLY A 71 -0.96 -6.41 4.47
N TRP A 72 -0.21 -5.37 4.09
CA TRP A 72 0.42 -5.28 2.77
C TRP A 72 1.46 -6.38 2.53
N CYS A 73 2.27 -6.74 3.54
CA CYS A 73 3.20 -7.88 3.45
C CYS A 73 2.45 -9.19 3.18
N PHE A 74 1.35 -9.46 3.90
CA PHE A 74 0.54 -10.65 3.65
C PHE A 74 -0.08 -10.65 2.24
N GLY A 75 -0.54 -9.50 1.75
CA GLY A 75 -1.05 -9.34 0.39
C GLY A 75 0.01 -9.73 -0.66
N LYS A 76 1.23 -9.20 -0.56
CA LYS A 76 2.36 -9.56 -1.44
C LYS A 76 2.76 -11.04 -1.33
N LEU A 77 2.58 -11.65 -0.17
CA LEU A 77 2.81 -13.07 0.07
C LEU A 77 1.62 -13.97 -0.34
N ARG A 78 0.58 -13.40 -0.97
CA ARG A 78 -0.64 -14.08 -1.45
C ARG A 78 -1.45 -14.75 -0.34
N GLN A 79 -1.44 -14.16 0.85
CA GLN A 79 -2.20 -14.60 2.02
C GLN A 79 -3.34 -13.60 2.29
N ALA A 80 -4.30 -13.56 1.37
CA ALA A 80 -5.34 -12.54 1.30
C ALA A 80 -6.24 -12.50 2.56
N ASP A 81 -6.55 -13.64 3.15
CA ASP A 81 -7.31 -13.76 4.39
C ASP A 81 -6.59 -13.09 5.57
N SER A 82 -5.30 -13.39 5.73
CA SER A 82 -4.47 -12.75 6.74
C SER A 82 -4.32 -11.26 6.50
N ALA A 83 -4.13 -10.83 5.25
CA ALA A 83 -4.06 -9.42 4.89
C ALA A 83 -5.33 -8.67 5.33
N ALA A 84 -6.53 -9.20 5.02
CA ALA A 84 -7.79 -8.59 5.42
C ALA A 84 -7.91 -8.45 6.95
N VAL A 85 -7.50 -9.47 7.71
CA VAL A 85 -7.50 -9.42 9.19
C VAL A 85 -6.67 -8.24 9.70
N TYR A 86 -5.44 -8.08 9.20
CA TYR A 86 -4.56 -7.02 9.69
C TYR A 86 -4.99 -5.63 9.25
N PHE A 87 -5.54 -5.46 8.05
CA PHE A 87 -6.17 -4.19 7.65
C PHE A 87 -7.35 -3.83 8.55
N HIS A 88 -8.21 -4.79 8.90
CA HIS A 88 -9.31 -4.53 9.85
C HIS A 88 -8.80 -4.22 11.26
N VAL A 89 -7.74 -4.87 11.72
CA VAL A 89 -7.12 -4.50 13.01
C VAL A 89 -6.62 -3.06 12.95
N SER A 90 -5.92 -2.67 11.87
CA SER A 90 -5.44 -1.29 11.68
C SER A 90 -6.58 -0.29 11.74
N GLN A 91 -7.72 -0.55 11.08
CA GLN A 91 -8.91 0.31 11.12
C GLN A 91 -9.47 0.57 12.51
N THR A 92 -9.20 -0.32 13.48
CA THR A 92 -9.64 -0.15 14.88
C THR A 92 -8.68 0.73 15.69
N LYS A 93 -7.51 1.07 15.15
CA LYS A 93 -6.50 1.84 15.85
C LYS A 93 -6.65 3.34 15.58
N PRO A 94 -6.30 4.20 16.57
CA PRO A 94 -6.22 5.64 16.31
C PRO A 94 -5.06 5.93 15.34
N PHE A 95 -5.26 6.88 14.44
CA PHE A 95 -4.19 7.45 13.62
C PHE A 95 -4.46 8.92 13.34
N ASP A 96 -3.40 9.69 13.15
CA ASP A 96 -3.50 11.09 12.80
C ASP A 96 -3.31 11.24 11.28
N THR A 97 -4.29 11.88 10.63
CA THR A 97 -4.24 12.16 9.20
C THR A 97 -3.15 13.17 8.81
N TYR A 98 -2.55 13.86 9.77
CA TYR A 98 -1.39 14.73 9.53
C TYR A 98 -0.10 13.92 9.37
N ASP A 99 0.09 12.90 10.22
CA ASP A 99 1.29 12.05 10.20
C ASP A 99 1.18 10.93 9.15
N THR A 100 -0.05 10.45 8.89
CA THR A 100 -0.35 9.39 7.93
C THR A 100 -1.55 9.77 7.05
N PRO A 101 -1.39 10.71 6.10
CA PRO A 101 -2.51 11.39 5.43
C PRO A 101 -3.41 10.48 4.61
N ASP A 102 -2.90 9.38 4.08
CA ASP A 102 -3.65 8.45 3.21
C ASP A 102 -3.80 7.04 3.81
N LEU A 103 -3.54 6.86 5.12
CA LEU A 103 -3.59 5.54 5.75
C LEU A 103 -4.95 4.87 5.59
N ASP A 104 -6.06 5.60 5.73
CA ASP A 104 -7.41 5.07 5.51
C ASP A 104 -7.60 4.55 4.08
N LEU A 105 -7.09 5.28 3.08
CA LEU A 105 -7.16 4.87 1.68
C LEU A 105 -6.26 3.66 1.40
N ASP A 106 -5.07 3.60 2.01
CA ASP A 106 -4.19 2.44 1.93
C ASP A 106 -4.86 1.18 2.50
N LEU A 107 -5.59 1.33 3.63
CA LEU A 107 -6.36 0.24 4.22
C LEU A 107 -7.52 -0.20 3.34
N TYR A 108 -8.29 0.74 2.78
CA TYR A 108 -9.40 0.41 1.87
C TYR A 108 -8.91 -0.23 0.57
N ALA A 109 -7.80 0.25 0.00
CA ALA A 109 -7.18 -0.36 -1.18
C ALA A 109 -6.66 -1.77 -0.85
N GLY A 110 -5.97 -1.94 0.28
CA GLY A 110 -5.51 -3.23 0.77
C GLY A 110 -6.66 -4.22 0.94
N LEU A 111 -7.78 -3.79 1.53
CA LEU A 111 -8.99 -4.61 1.67
C LEU A 111 -9.62 -4.94 0.31
N THR A 112 -9.65 -3.98 -0.63
CA THR A 112 -10.12 -4.25 -2.00
C THR A 112 -9.33 -5.40 -2.63
N PHE A 113 -8.00 -5.35 -2.59
CA PHE A 113 -7.15 -6.41 -3.15
C PHE A 113 -7.25 -7.73 -2.37
N ALA A 114 -7.34 -7.67 -1.05
CA ALA A 114 -7.50 -8.87 -0.24
C ALA A 114 -8.83 -9.59 -0.55
N TYR A 115 -9.93 -8.86 -0.61
CA TYR A 115 -11.24 -9.46 -0.95
C TYR A 115 -11.33 -9.90 -2.41
N SER A 116 -10.65 -9.22 -3.34
CA SER A 116 -10.50 -9.71 -4.71
C SER A 116 -9.77 -11.06 -4.74
N GLY A 117 -8.64 -11.18 -4.02
CA GLY A 117 -7.92 -12.45 -3.86
C GLY A 117 -8.74 -13.57 -3.23
N MET A 118 -9.75 -13.24 -2.43
CA MET A 118 -10.69 -14.17 -1.81
C MET A 118 -11.96 -14.41 -2.65
N ASN A 119 -12.12 -13.75 -3.79
CA ASN A 119 -13.31 -13.75 -4.66
C ASN A 119 -14.60 -13.30 -3.93
N ILE A 120 -14.52 -12.29 -3.08
CA ILE A 120 -15.65 -11.72 -2.35
C ILE A 120 -16.05 -10.40 -3.00
N ASP A 121 -16.63 -10.48 -4.21
CA ASP A 121 -16.92 -9.34 -5.08
C ASP A 121 -17.77 -8.24 -4.43
N SER A 122 -18.68 -8.59 -3.51
CA SER A 122 -19.49 -7.59 -2.80
C SER A 122 -18.66 -6.65 -1.93
N LEU A 123 -17.63 -7.20 -1.25
CA LEU A 123 -16.72 -6.40 -0.43
C LEU A 123 -15.68 -5.65 -1.29
N VAL A 124 -15.26 -6.22 -2.42
CA VAL A 124 -14.45 -5.50 -3.40
C VAL A 124 -15.16 -4.22 -3.83
N ARG A 125 -16.46 -4.31 -4.18
CA ARG A 125 -17.26 -3.15 -4.55
C ARG A 125 -17.39 -2.12 -3.42
N GLU A 126 -17.59 -2.59 -2.20
CA GLU A 126 -17.72 -1.72 -1.04
C GLU A 126 -16.44 -0.92 -0.80
N TYR A 127 -15.30 -1.61 -0.61
CA TYR A 127 -14.05 -0.96 -0.24
C TYR A 127 -13.44 -0.13 -1.38
N SER A 128 -13.56 -0.56 -2.63
CA SER A 128 -13.08 0.24 -3.77
C SER A 128 -13.76 1.61 -3.87
N THR A 129 -15.04 1.73 -3.48
CA THR A 129 -15.74 3.03 -3.52
C THR A 129 -15.16 4.05 -2.55
N TYR A 130 -14.60 3.63 -1.42
CA TYR A 130 -13.94 4.53 -0.47
C TYR A 130 -12.61 5.07 -1.02
N VAL A 131 -11.87 4.26 -1.78
CA VAL A 131 -10.60 4.69 -2.41
C VAL A 131 -10.85 5.63 -3.59
N LEU A 132 -11.92 5.38 -4.36
CA LEU A 132 -12.21 6.09 -5.60
C LEU A 132 -13.03 7.39 -5.40
N VAL A 133 -13.06 7.91 -4.18
CA VAL A 133 -13.67 9.21 -3.89
C VAL A 133 -12.91 10.31 -4.64
N ASP A 134 -13.65 11.27 -5.21
CA ASP A 134 -13.07 12.44 -5.86
C ASP A 134 -12.34 13.32 -4.84
N ARG A 135 -11.06 13.57 -5.07
CA ARG A 135 -10.15 14.37 -4.23
C ARG A 135 -9.48 15.46 -5.06
N PRO A 136 -10.23 16.49 -5.48
CA PRO A 136 -9.78 17.46 -6.48
C PRO A 136 -8.48 18.21 -6.09
N GLU A 137 -8.20 18.36 -4.79
CA GLU A 137 -7.01 19.06 -4.31
C GLU A 137 -5.79 18.14 -4.15
N LEU A 138 -6.01 16.83 -3.88
CA LEU A 138 -4.96 15.86 -3.58
C LEU A 138 -4.66 14.93 -4.78
N GLY A 139 -5.55 14.90 -5.75
CA GLY A 139 -5.47 13.97 -6.88
C GLY A 139 -5.90 12.53 -6.53
N PRO A 140 -5.78 11.62 -7.49
CA PRO A 140 -6.15 10.22 -7.29
C PRO A 140 -5.17 9.53 -6.33
N TRP A 141 -5.67 8.51 -5.63
CA TRP A 141 -4.85 7.71 -4.71
C TRP A 141 -3.77 6.90 -5.45
N TYR A 142 -2.62 6.80 -4.84
CA TYR A 142 -1.54 5.86 -5.17
C TYR A 142 -0.89 5.35 -3.88
N PHE A 143 -0.37 4.13 -3.92
CA PHE A 143 0.30 3.57 -2.75
C PHE A 143 1.74 4.08 -2.67
N SER A 144 2.09 4.81 -1.61
CA SER A 144 3.38 5.48 -1.49
C SER A 144 4.57 4.52 -1.44
N HIS A 145 4.37 3.28 -0.95
CA HIS A 145 5.41 2.25 -0.82
C HIS A 145 5.53 1.32 -2.04
N ASP A 146 4.62 1.45 -3.02
CA ASP A 146 4.74 0.79 -4.32
C ASP A 146 3.95 1.58 -5.37
N LEU A 147 4.59 2.53 -6.03
CA LEU A 147 3.96 3.46 -6.98
C LEU A 147 3.31 2.77 -8.20
N LYS A 148 3.57 1.47 -8.40
CA LYS A 148 2.87 0.68 -9.41
C LYS A 148 1.45 0.32 -8.99
N ILE A 149 1.12 0.44 -7.70
CA ILE A 149 -0.22 0.22 -7.16
C ILE A 149 -0.90 1.57 -7.02
N ASN A 150 -1.99 1.77 -7.72
CA ASN A 150 -2.68 3.04 -7.74
C ASN A 150 -4.20 2.88 -7.98
N HIS A 151 -4.89 4.00 -8.09
CA HIS A 151 -6.34 4.05 -8.29
C HIS A 151 -6.85 3.30 -9.54
N LEU A 152 -6.01 3.11 -10.58
CA LEU A 152 -6.42 2.33 -11.76
C LEU A 152 -6.54 0.85 -11.45
N ASP A 153 -5.66 0.31 -10.58
CA ASP A 153 -5.75 -1.07 -10.12
C ASP A 153 -7.04 -1.27 -9.33
N VAL A 154 -7.37 -0.32 -8.45
CA VAL A 154 -8.64 -0.36 -7.68
C VAL A 154 -9.86 -0.27 -8.61
N LYS A 155 -9.84 0.60 -9.63
CA LYS A 155 -10.90 0.68 -10.66
C LYS A 155 -11.05 -0.63 -11.42
N LEU A 156 -9.93 -1.29 -11.73
CA LEU A 156 -9.96 -2.57 -12.41
C LEU A 156 -10.57 -3.68 -11.55
N GLU A 157 -10.20 -3.75 -10.27
CA GLU A 157 -10.80 -4.71 -9.33
C GLU A 157 -12.31 -4.47 -9.16
N LEU A 158 -12.74 -3.20 -9.09
CA LEU A 158 -14.16 -2.86 -9.08
C LEU A 158 -14.87 -3.33 -10.35
N ALA A 159 -14.26 -3.12 -11.54
CA ALA A 159 -14.85 -3.56 -12.80
C ALA A 159 -14.94 -5.08 -12.89
N LEU A 160 -13.95 -5.82 -12.38
CA LEU A 160 -13.97 -7.28 -12.30
C LEU A 160 -15.08 -7.78 -11.37
N ALA A 161 -15.22 -7.20 -10.19
CA ALA A 161 -16.28 -7.52 -9.25
C ALA A 161 -17.68 -7.25 -9.86
N ASP A 162 -17.85 -6.11 -10.53
CA ASP A 162 -19.08 -5.78 -11.25
C ASP A 162 -19.41 -6.80 -12.35
N PHE A 163 -18.39 -7.24 -13.11
CA PHE A 163 -18.58 -8.27 -14.13
C PHE A 163 -19.02 -9.60 -13.51
N ASN A 164 -18.35 -10.06 -12.46
CA ASN A 164 -18.66 -11.30 -11.76
C ASN A 164 -20.07 -11.30 -11.15
N MET A 165 -20.50 -10.16 -10.65
CA MET A 165 -21.84 -9.98 -10.08
C MET A 165 -22.94 -9.75 -11.11
N GLY A 166 -22.59 -9.65 -12.42
CA GLY A 166 -23.54 -9.40 -13.51
C GLY A 166 -23.94 -7.93 -13.71
N TYR A 167 -23.23 -7.00 -13.08
CA TYR A 167 -23.45 -5.55 -13.25
C TYR A 167 -22.69 -5.03 -14.49
N PHE A 168 -23.02 -5.57 -15.66
CA PHE A 168 -22.25 -5.36 -16.89
C PHE A 168 -22.18 -3.90 -17.35
N THR A 169 -23.23 -3.11 -17.10
CA THR A 169 -23.24 -1.68 -17.39
C THR A 169 -22.23 -0.95 -16.50
N SER A 170 -22.26 -1.18 -15.20
CA SER A 170 -21.30 -0.61 -14.24
C SER A 170 -19.85 -1.02 -14.58
N CYS A 171 -19.64 -2.30 -14.90
CA CYS A 171 -18.33 -2.79 -15.36
C CYS A 171 -17.83 -2.01 -16.57
N ARG A 172 -18.65 -1.87 -17.63
CA ARG A 172 -18.30 -1.09 -18.84
C ARG A 172 -17.94 0.35 -18.48
N ASP A 173 -18.73 0.98 -17.63
CA ASP A 173 -18.55 2.39 -17.27
C ASP A 173 -17.26 2.57 -16.43
N ASN A 174 -16.93 1.63 -15.53
CA ASN A 174 -15.67 1.61 -14.82
C ASN A 174 -14.48 1.43 -15.77
N LEU A 175 -14.56 0.52 -16.74
CA LEU A 175 -13.51 0.37 -17.76
C LEU A 175 -13.37 1.63 -18.61
N GLN A 176 -14.48 2.28 -19.00
CA GLN A 176 -14.43 3.54 -19.73
C GLN A 176 -13.75 4.63 -18.91
N SER A 177 -13.95 4.65 -17.58
CA SER A 177 -13.27 5.59 -16.69
C SER A 177 -11.76 5.39 -16.63
N ILE A 178 -11.27 4.14 -16.76
CA ILE A 178 -9.82 3.85 -16.87
C ILE A 178 -9.29 4.40 -18.21
N TYR A 179 -9.96 4.14 -19.34
CA TYR A 179 -9.52 4.64 -20.64
C TYR A 179 -9.53 6.18 -20.74
N ASN A 180 -10.41 6.84 -20.00
CA ASN A 180 -10.50 8.30 -19.93
C ASN A 180 -9.55 8.92 -18.90
N ASP A 181 -8.88 8.11 -18.08
CA ASP A 181 -8.01 8.58 -17.01
C ASP A 181 -6.73 9.23 -17.58
N SER A 182 -6.39 10.41 -17.11
CA SER A 182 -5.23 11.17 -17.58
C SER A 182 -3.90 10.48 -17.29
N TYR A 183 -3.81 9.77 -16.14
CA TYR A 183 -2.64 8.97 -15.81
C TYR A 183 -2.48 7.81 -16.79
N TYR A 184 -3.58 7.05 -17.05
CA TYR A 184 -3.58 6.00 -18.06
C TYR A 184 -3.15 6.51 -19.45
N GLN A 185 -3.69 7.66 -19.88
CA GLN A 185 -3.40 8.26 -21.17
C GLN A 185 -1.96 8.83 -21.28
N SER A 186 -1.27 9.05 -20.17
CA SER A 186 0.11 9.53 -20.16
C SER A 186 1.12 8.51 -20.70
N PHE A 187 0.75 7.22 -20.77
CA PHE A 187 1.61 6.16 -21.30
C PHE A 187 1.41 6.01 -22.82
N PRO A 188 2.47 6.15 -23.64
CA PRO A 188 2.32 6.18 -25.10
C PRO A 188 1.77 4.90 -25.73
N SER A 189 1.88 3.76 -25.05
CA SER A 189 1.34 2.48 -25.49
C SER A 189 -0.16 2.31 -25.26
N ASN A 190 -0.77 3.19 -24.46
CA ASN A 190 -2.16 3.08 -24.10
C ASN A 190 -3.05 3.75 -25.14
N ILE A 191 -4.08 3.02 -25.57
CA ILE A 191 -5.02 3.46 -26.60
C ILE A 191 -6.30 3.90 -25.92
N VAL A 192 -6.69 5.18 -26.12
CA VAL A 192 -8.00 5.66 -25.72
C VAL A 192 -9.05 4.95 -26.56
N LYS A 193 -10.01 4.32 -25.91
CA LYS A 193 -11.07 3.56 -26.56
C LYS A 193 -12.44 3.98 -26.03
N ALA A 194 -13.33 4.34 -26.93
CA ALA A 194 -14.76 4.49 -26.57
C ALA A 194 -15.41 3.10 -26.56
N LEU A 195 -16.03 2.75 -25.44
CA LEU A 195 -16.69 1.46 -25.27
C LEU A 195 -18.15 1.55 -25.68
N THR A 196 -18.47 1.00 -26.86
CA THR A 196 -19.81 1.09 -27.48
C THR A 196 -20.55 -0.25 -27.50
N MET A 197 -19.97 -1.33 -26.92
CA MET A 197 -20.60 -2.64 -26.92
C MET A 197 -21.95 -2.64 -26.18
N ASN A 198 -22.89 -3.39 -26.72
CA ASN A 198 -24.18 -3.62 -26.06
C ASN A 198 -24.03 -4.76 -25.04
N VAL A 199 -23.89 -4.40 -23.76
CA VAL A 199 -23.69 -5.35 -22.64
C VAL A 199 -24.93 -6.18 -22.30
N GLU A 200 -26.10 -5.88 -22.91
CA GLU A 200 -27.29 -6.72 -22.79
C GLU A 200 -27.19 -7.99 -23.64
N THR A 201 -26.28 -8.02 -24.62
CA THR A 201 -26.06 -9.18 -25.49
C THR A 201 -24.90 -10.05 -25.00
N LEU A 202 -24.96 -11.35 -25.32
CA LEU A 202 -23.87 -12.28 -25.03
C LEU A 202 -22.56 -11.87 -25.72
N SER A 203 -22.63 -11.38 -26.95
CA SER A 203 -21.45 -10.91 -27.71
C SER A 203 -20.82 -9.68 -27.05
N GLY A 204 -21.63 -8.72 -26.57
CA GLY A 204 -21.12 -7.54 -25.87
C GLY A 204 -20.47 -7.89 -24.54
N ARG A 205 -21.04 -8.85 -23.80
CA ARG A 205 -20.41 -9.36 -22.54
C ARG A 205 -19.12 -10.11 -22.81
N ALA A 206 -19.03 -10.87 -23.89
CA ALA A 206 -17.78 -11.53 -24.30
C ALA A 206 -16.70 -10.50 -24.65
N GLU A 207 -17.06 -9.44 -25.39
CA GLU A 207 -16.14 -8.32 -25.69
C GLU A 207 -15.69 -7.62 -24.39
N LEU A 208 -16.59 -7.39 -23.44
CA LEU A 208 -16.28 -6.80 -22.15
C LEU A 208 -15.29 -7.64 -21.36
N ALA A 209 -15.45 -8.98 -21.33
CA ALA A 209 -14.53 -9.90 -20.68
C ALA A 209 -13.12 -9.87 -21.30
N GLN A 210 -13.03 -9.78 -22.64
CA GLN A 210 -11.76 -9.64 -23.34
C GLN A 210 -11.05 -8.33 -22.99
N LEU A 211 -11.79 -7.24 -22.85
CA LEU A 211 -11.24 -5.95 -22.45
C LEU A 211 -10.71 -5.97 -21.03
N LEU A 212 -11.45 -6.57 -20.08
CA LEU A 212 -10.98 -6.78 -18.71
C LEU A 212 -9.63 -7.50 -18.71
N GLN A 213 -9.53 -8.62 -19.42
CA GLN A 213 -8.29 -9.38 -19.51
C GLN A 213 -7.15 -8.57 -20.13
N SER A 214 -7.43 -7.80 -21.17
CA SER A 214 -6.44 -6.92 -21.81
C SER A 214 -5.93 -5.85 -20.88
N LEU A 215 -6.84 -5.18 -20.13
CA LEU A 215 -6.46 -4.15 -19.17
C LEU A 215 -5.66 -4.71 -17.99
N GLN A 216 -6.00 -5.89 -17.48
CA GLN A 216 -5.20 -6.56 -16.46
C GLN A 216 -3.75 -6.78 -16.89
N GLN A 217 -3.52 -7.09 -18.18
CA GLN A 217 -2.17 -7.24 -18.72
C GLN A 217 -1.47 -5.89 -18.92
N THR A 218 -2.22 -4.87 -19.33
CA THR A 218 -1.68 -3.53 -19.57
C THR A 218 -1.24 -2.88 -18.27
N LEU A 219 -2.09 -2.87 -17.25
CA LEU A 219 -1.80 -2.23 -15.96
C LEU A 219 -0.65 -2.88 -15.20
N LYS A 220 -0.40 -4.19 -15.38
CA LYS A 220 0.79 -4.85 -14.81
C LYS A 220 2.13 -4.31 -15.34
N ASN A 221 2.12 -3.59 -16.46
CA ASN A 221 3.32 -3.10 -17.14
C ASN A 221 3.52 -1.58 -16.97
N ILE A 222 2.63 -0.92 -16.25
CA ILE A 222 2.69 0.50 -15.88
C ILE A 222 3.24 0.62 -14.47
#